data_3e81bcbed451030348d0a1dfd39bf0e2
#
_entry.id   3e81bcbed451030348d0a1dfd39bf0e2
#
_cell.length_a   1.000
_cell.length_b   1.000
_cell.length_c   1.000
_cell.angle_alpha   90.00
_cell.angle_beta   90.00
_cell.angle_gamma   90.00
#
_symmetry.space_group_name_H-M   'P 1'
#
loop_
_entity.id
_entity.type
_entity.pdbx_description
1 polymer ?
#
loop_
_entity_poly.entity_id
_entity_poly.type
_entity_poly.pdbx_seq_one_letter_code
_entity_poly.pdbx_strand_id
1 'polypeptide(L)'
;MKKIPELEAYESTPRGDALVYNDIPNEVYHSEVGVSSSYVRKFGESQLHAIEVEQETTSAMHFGTAAHAMLVEGEEEFNKQIAVVVGSPYTKANKELKKEFIDRGLIVIKEREYHDIFAMRDNMIDEGNMYLNGNGKIAEASFFWYEGDVLCKCRPDVICSPPGPHQENDIVAVDYKTTFSCSPEAFKESVLKYGYLQQAAWYRRGLQAAGYKVKEFVFVAQEKRAPSYACKIFKITDK
;
A
#
# COMPACT_ATOMS: atom_id res chain seq x y z
N MET A 1 9.32 -15.57 20.14
CA MET A 1 9.18 -15.54 18.66
C MET A 1 10.56 -15.62 18.03
N LYS A 2 10.75 -16.39 16.92
CA LYS A 2 12.04 -16.44 16.24
C LYS A 2 12.30 -15.06 15.59
N LYS A 3 13.49 -14.49 15.79
CA LYS A 3 13.92 -13.29 15.07
C LYS A 3 14.02 -13.59 13.58
N ILE A 4 13.82 -12.58 12.76
CA ILE A 4 14.03 -12.64 11.32
C ILE A 4 15.44 -12.10 11.09
N PRO A 5 16.43 -12.96 10.74
CA PRO A 5 17.84 -12.58 10.74
C PRO A 5 18.15 -11.39 9.84
N GLU A 6 17.50 -11.31 8.69
CA GLU A 6 17.70 -10.26 7.69
C GLU A 6 17.18 -8.89 8.15
N LEU A 7 16.32 -8.88 9.18
CA LEU A 7 15.75 -7.66 9.78
C LEU A 7 16.37 -7.29 11.12
N GLU A 8 17.47 -7.93 11.54
CA GLU A 8 18.12 -7.62 12.84
C GLU A 8 18.62 -6.17 12.95
N ALA A 9 18.85 -5.50 11.82
CA ALA A 9 19.24 -4.08 11.79
C ALA A 9 18.07 -3.12 12.10
N TYR A 10 16.83 -3.61 12.10
CA TYR A 10 15.64 -2.80 12.32
C TYR A 10 15.01 -3.09 13.67
N GLU A 11 14.50 -2.05 14.30
CA GLU A 11 13.82 -2.18 15.58
C GLU A 11 12.45 -2.85 15.38
N SER A 12 12.20 -3.92 16.13
CA SER A 12 10.92 -4.63 16.11
C SER A 12 10.24 -4.59 17.46
N THR A 13 8.94 -4.46 17.44
CA THR A 13 8.10 -4.58 18.65
C THR A 13 7.33 -5.90 18.59
N PRO A 14 7.59 -6.86 19.50
CA PRO A 14 6.76 -8.05 19.65
C PRO A 14 5.33 -7.63 20.04
N ARG A 15 4.33 -8.11 19.32
CA ARG A 15 2.93 -7.84 19.61
C ARG A 15 2.08 -9.08 19.31
N GLY A 16 1.47 -9.65 20.33
CA GLY A 16 0.77 -10.94 20.17
C GLY A 16 1.73 -12.02 19.65
N ASP A 17 1.32 -12.70 18.59
CA ASP A 17 2.11 -13.70 17.87
C ASP A 17 2.85 -13.12 16.64
N ALA A 18 2.96 -11.79 16.54
CA ALA A 18 3.65 -11.11 15.44
C ALA A 18 4.83 -10.26 15.91
N LEU A 19 5.79 -10.04 15.00
CA LEU A 19 6.78 -8.97 15.07
C LEU A 19 6.31 -7.80 14.20
N VAL A 20 6.31 -6.60 14.76
CA VAL A 20 5.88 -5.38 14.08
C VAL A 20 7.08 -4.47 13.90
N TYR A 21 7.27 -3.99 12.69
CA TYR A 21 8.30 -3.02 12.32
C TYR A 21 7.64 -1.80 11.70
N ASN A 22 7.95 -0.61 12.21
CA ASN A 22 7.35 0.63 11.72
C ASN A 22 8.20 1.32 10.64
N ASP A 23 9.51 1.05 10.60
CA ASP A 23 10.47 1.82 9.81
C ASP A 23 11.28 0.98 8.82
N ILE A 24 10.74 -0.15 8.36
CA ILE A 24 11.42 -0.94 7.33
C ILE A 24 11.19 -0.27 5.96
N PRO A 25 12.27 0.06 5.21
CA PRO A 25 12.13 0.54 3.84
C PRO A 25 11.33 -0.43 2.97
N ASN A 26 10.59 0.12 2.01
CA ASN A 26 9.73 -0.68 1.13
C ASN A 26 10.50 -1.78 0.37
N GLU A 27 11.70 -1.46 -0.10
CA GLU A 27 12.59 -2.41 -0.79
C GLU A 27 12.99 -3.58 0.11
N VAL A 28 13.32 -3.28 1.37
CA VAL A 28 13.69 -4.30 2.37
C VAL A 28 12.47 -5.18 2.68
N TYR A 29 11.28 -4.59 2.88
CA TYR A 29 10.07 -5.37 3.10
C TYR A 29 9.76 -6.30 1.91
N HIS A 30 9.93 -5.84 0.68
CA HIS A 30 9.65 -6.66 -0.51
C HIS A 30 10.68 -7.76 -0.73
N SER A 31 11.96 -7.50 -0.47
CA SER A 31 13.03 -8.50 -0.61
C SER A 31 13.05 -9.55 0.50
N GLU A 32 12.43 -9.24 1.65
CA GLU A 32 12.41 -10.14 2.79
C GLU A 32 11.61 -11.42 2.50
N VAL A 33 12.10 -12.55 3.02
CA VAL A 33 11.38 -13.81 2.94
C VAL A 33 10.07 -13.73 3.72
N GLY A 34 9.09 -14.46 3.27
CA GLY A 34 7.77 -14.52 3.90
C GLY A 34 6.64 -14.49 2.87
N VAL A 35 5.64 -15.28 3.14
CA VAL A 35 4.45 -15.37 2.30
C VAL A 35 3.61 -14.09 2.45
N SER A 36 3.39 -13.39 1.35
CA SER A 36 2.54 -12.20 1.27
C SER A 36 1.22 -12.49 0.55
N SER A 37 0.26 -11.57 0.63
CA SER A 37 -1.01 -11.70 -0.11
C SER A 37 -0.80 -11.82 -1.62
N SER A 38 0.16 -11.09 -2.18
CA SER A 38 0.49 -11.16 -3.60
C SER A 38 1.12 -12.50 -3.99
N TYR A 39 1.96 -13.08 -3.11
CA TYR A 39 2.50 -14.42 -3.31
C TYR A 39 1.40 -15.47 -3.31
N VAL A 40 0.48 -15.44 -2.32
CA VAL A 40 -0.66 -16.37 -2.25
C VAL A 40 -1.54 -16.29 -3.50
N ARG A 41 -1.79 -15.07 -4.01
CA ARG A 41 -2.55 -14.88 -5.25
C ARG A 41 -1.84 -15.50 -6.46
N LYS A 42 -0.57 -15.18 -6.66
CA LYS A 42 0.23 -15.75 -7.76
C LYS A 42 0.31 -17.28 -7.67
N PHE A 43 0.49 -17.81 -6.47
CA PHE A 43 0.52 -19.25 -6.23
C PHE A 43 -0.82 -19.94 -6.57
N GLY A 44 -1.94 -19.28 -6.27
CA GLY A 44 -3.27 -19.77 -6.65
C GLY A 44 -3.53 -19.76 -8.16
N GLU A 45 -2.89 -18.85 -8.91
CA GLU A 45 -2.92 -18.83 -10.38
C GLU A 45 -2.00 -19.89 -10.97
N SER A 46 -0.76 -19.99 -10.49
CA SER A 46 0.24 -20.97 -10.89
C SER A 46 1.41 -20.98 -9.90
N GLN A 47 1.80 -22.18 -9.44
CA GLN A 47 2.95 -22.35 -8.57
C GLN A 47 4.26 -21.83 -9.21
N LEU A 48 4.44 -22.06 -10.51
CA LEU A 48 5.59 -21.56 -11.26
C LEU A 48 5.62 -20.02 -11.29
N HIS A 49 4.50 -19.38 -11.55
CA HIS A 49 4.40 -17.91 -11.56
C HIS A 49 4.70 -17.26 -10.20
N ALA A 50 4.42 -17.98 -9.11
CA ALA A 50 4.74 -17.46 -7.77
C ALA A 50 6.25 -17.42 -7.49
N ILE A 51 7.03 -18.31 -8.13
CA ILE A 51 8.46 -18.51 -7.85
C ILE A 51 9.35 -17.81 -8.89
N GLU A 52 8.95 -17.79 -10.18
CA GLU A 52 9.86 -17.46 -11.28
C GLU A 52 9.62 -16.08 -11.94
N VAL A 53 8.47 -15.45 -11.70
CA VAL A 53 8.13 -14.22 -12.45
C VAL A 53 8.51 -12.97 -11.66
N GLU A 54 9.63 -12.37 -12.02
CA GLU A 54 9.88 -10.95 -11.71
C GLU A 54 8.79 -10.09 -12.37
N GLN A 55 8.08 -9.33 -11.56
CA GLN A 55 7.04 -8.44 -12.06
C GLN A 55 7.70 -7.18 -12.63
N GLU A 56 7.66 -6.98 -13.95
CA GLU A 56 8.06 -5.72 -14.54
C GLU A 56 7.21 -4.57 -13.97
N THR A 57 7.88 -3.54 -13.50
CA THR A 57 7.21 -2.33 -13.01
C THR A 57 6.65 -1.53 -14.19
N THR A 58 5.37 -1.25 -14.14
CA THR A 58 4.69 -0.46 -15.18
C THR A 58 4.56 1.01 -14.78
N SER A 59 4.37 1.90 -15.75
CA SER A 59 4.07 3.32 -15.49
C SER A 59 2.81 3.50 -14.61
N ALA A 60 1.84 2.59 -14.72
CA ALA A 60 0.66 2.62 -13.86
C ALA A 60 0.98 2.26 -12.41
N MET A 61 1.95 1.38 -12.18
CA MET A 61 2.44 1.05 -10.84
C MET A 61 3.23 2.22 -10.26
N HIS A 62 4.12 2.86 -11.03
CA HIS A 62 4.84 4.06 -10.59
C HIS A 62 3.88 5.18 -10.19
N PHE A 63 2.83 5.42 -10.97
CA PHE A 63 1.80 6.38 -10.61
C PHE A 63 1.10 5.98 -9.29
N GLY A 64 0.74 4.72 -9.14
CA GLY A 64 0.09 4.21 -7.92
C GLY A 64 0.97 4.40 -6.69
N THR A 65 2.26 4.06 -6.79
CA THR A 65 3.24 4.25 -5.69
C THR A 65 3.42 5.73 -5.37
N ALA A 66 3.51 6.60 -6.38
CA ALA A 66 3.64 8.04 -6.16
C ALA A 66 2.39 8.64 -5.49
N ALA A 67 1.18 8.24 -5.93
CA ALA A 67 -0.06 8.66 -5.31
C ALA A 67 -0.16 8.15 -3.86
N HIS A 68 0.26 6.91 -3.61
CA HIS A 68 0.33 6.34 -2.26
C HIS A 68 1.28 7.14 -1.36
N ALA A 69 2.50 7.40 -1.79
CA ALA A 69 3.46 8.21 -1.03
C ALA A 69 2.87 9.58 -0.65
N MET A 70 2.17 10.26 -1.57
CA MET A 70 1.55 11.56 -1.31
C MET A 70 0.37 11.47 -0.33
N LEU A 71 -0.55 10.51 -0.52
CA LEU A 71 -1.85 10.50 0.15
C LEU A 71 -1.84 9.71 1.47
N VAL A 72 -0.94 8.74 1.57
CA VAL A 72 -0.81 7.89 2.76
C VAL A 72 0.34 8.33 3.65
N GLU A 73 1.52 8.58 3.08
CA GLU A 73 2.73 8.88 3.82
C GLU A 73 2.96 10.40 3.96
N GLY A 74 2.48 11.19 3.01
CA GLY A 74 2.53 12.65 3.02
C GLY A 74 3.54 13.23 2.04
N GLU A 75 3.48 14.57 1.90
CA GLU A 75 4.27 15.30 0.89
C GLU A 75 5.79 15.21 1.13
N GLU A 76 6.21 15.11 2.38
CA GLU A 76 7.63 14.96 2.71
C GLU A 76 8.19 13.64 2.16
N GLU A 77 7.47 12.54 2.37
CA GLU A 77 7.89 11.23 1.89
C GLU A 77 7.77 11.11 0.38
N PHE A 78 6.72 11.70 -0.20
CA PHE A 78 6.60 11.84 -1.66
C PHE A 78 7.85 12.52 -2.26
N ASN A 79 8.30 13.63 -1.69
CA ASN A 79 9.45 14.38 -2.19
C ASN A 79 10.79 13.62 -2.05
N LYS A 80 10.89 12.67 -1.12
CA LYS A 80 12.07 11.81 -0.96
C LYS A 80 12.15 10.71 -2.01
N GLN A 81 11.01 10.17 -2.42
CA GLN A 81 10.93 8.98 -3.26
C GLN A 81 10.68 9.29 -4.74
N ILE A 82 10.07 10.44 -5.05
CA ILE A 82 9.52 10.73 -6.37
C ILE A 82 10.30 11.85 -7.06
N ALA A 83 10.67 11.61 -8.32
CA ALA A 83 11.25 12.61 -9.20
C ALA A 83 10.34 12.91 -10.39
N VAL A 84 10.33 14.15 -10.84
CA VAL A 84 9.50 14.60 -11.95
C VAL A 84 10.37 15.01 -13.14
N VAL A 85 10.08 14.47 -14.32
CA VAL A 85 10.70 14.93 -15.57
C VAL A 85 9.73 15.86 -16.29
N VAL A 86 10.11 17.13 -16.36
CA VAL A 86 9.31 18.20 -16.99
C VAL A 86 9.55 18.22 -18.49
N GLY A 87 8.47 18.41 -19.26
CA GLY A 87 8.50 18.51 -20.71
C GLY A 87 8.56 17.15 -21.42
N SER A 88 9.06 17.15 -22.69
CA SER A 88 9.04 15.95 -23.53
C SER A 88 10.01 14.88 -23.04
N PRO A 89 9.55 13.65 -22.73
CA PRO A 89 10.41 12.56 -22.28
C PRO A 89 11.35 12.02 -23.37
N TYR A 90 11.19 12.46 -24.62
CA TYR A 90 11.95 11.97 -25.77
C TYR A 90 13.23 12.75 -26.04
N THR A 91 13.44 13.91 -25.41
CA THR A 91 14.67 14.68 -25.55
C THR A 91 15.86 13.92 -24.94
N LYS A 92 17.06 14.11 -25.50
CA LYS A 92 18.28 13.48 -24.99
C LYS A 92 18.50 13.86 -23.52
N ALA A 93 18.36 15.15 -23.18
CA ALA A 93 18.52 15.66 -21.82
C ALA A 93 17.56 14.99 -20.82
N ASN A 94 16.26 14.85 -21.17
CA ASN A 94 15.28 14.23 -20.28
C ASN A 94 15.46 12.71 -20.15
N LYS A 95 16.01 12.04 -21.17
CA LYS A 95 16.40 10.63 -21.05
C LYS A 95 17.59 10.44 -20.10
N GLU A 96 18.58 11.30 -20.18
CA GLU A 96 19.73 11.30 -19.28
C GLU A 96 19.31 11.62 -17.84
N LEU A 97 18.49 12.66 -17.65
CA LEU A 97 17.95 13.03 -16.35
C LEU A 97 17.10 11.92 -15.72
N LYS A 98 16.23 11.28 -16.51
CA LYS A 98 15.44 10.13 -16.06
C LYS A 98 16.35 9.00 -15.59
N LYS A 99 17.42 8.70 -16.33
CA LYS A 99 18.38 7.68 -15.95
C LYS A 99 19.07 8.03 -14.62
N GLU A 100 19.53 9.26 -14.47
CA GLU A 100 20.14 9.75 -13.23
C GLU A 100 19.20 9.55 -12.02
N PHE A 101 17.92 9.90 -12.15
CA PHE A 101 16.95 9.70 -11.06
C PHE A 101 16.76 8.22 -10.73
N ILE A 102 16.65 7.35 -11.74
CA ILE A 102 16.52 5.91 -11.54
C ILE A 102 17.79 5.34 -10.88
N ASP A 103 18.98 5.76 -11.30
CA ASP A 103 20.26 5.32 -10.72
C ASP A 103 20.39 5.76 -9.23
N ARG A 104 19.66 6.79 -8.82
CA ARG A 104 19.51 7.25 -7.42
C ARG A 104 18.38 6.54 -6.66
N GLY A 105 17.71 5.57 -7.26
CA GLY A 105 16.60 4.82 -6.64
C GLY A 105 15.26 5.58 -6.63
N LEU A 106 15.13 6.69 -7.36
CA LEU A 106 13.89 7.47 -7.38
C LEU A 106 12.88 6.91 -8.40
N ILE A 107 11.62 6.96 -8.05
CA ILE A 107 10.52 6.67 -8.96
C ILE A 107 10.26 7.90 -9.82
N VAL A 108 10.33 7.73 -11.12
CA VAL A 108 10.19 8.84 -12.07
C VAL A 108 8.78 8.89 -12.64
N ILE A 109 8.11 10.00 -12.43
CA ILE A 109 6.78 10.29 -12.99
C ILE A 109 6.85 11.48 -13.97
N LYS A 110 5.80 11.62 -14.78
CA LYS A 110 5.66 12.74 -15.71
C LYS A 110 5.08 13.96 -14.98
N GLU A 111 5.34 15.15 -15.51
CA GLU A 111 4.79 16.41 -15.02
C GLU A 111 3.25 16.38 -14.89
N ARG A 112 2.55 15.80 -15.87
CA ARG A 112 1.10 15.64 -15.79
C ARG A 112 0.68 14.73 -14.63
N GLU A 113 1.39 13.62 -14.42
CA GLU A 113 1.11 12.69 -13.33
C GLU A 113 1.32 13.35 -11.96
N TYR A 114 2.34 14.21 -11.85
CA TYR A 114 2.55 15.05 -10.67
C TYR A 114 1.33 15.96 -10.39
N HIS A 115 0.87 16.70 -11.40
CA HIS A 115 -0.31 17.56 -11.24
C HIS A 115 -1.58 16.76 -10.91
N ASP A 116 -1.77 15.59 -11.53
CA ASP A 116 -2.89 14.70 -11.23
C ASP A 116 -2.85 14.24 -9.76
N ILE A 117 -1.67 13.89 -9.21
CA ILE A 117 -1.52 13.45 -7.81
C ILE A 117 -1.83 14.59 -6.83
N PHE A 118 -1.36 15.81 -7.09
CA PHE A 118 -1.69 16.97 -6.26
C PHE A 118 -3.19 17.29 -6.32
N ALA A 119 -3.80 17.20 -7.50
CA ALA A 119 -5.23 17.36 -7.65
C ALA A 119 -6.02 16.24 -6.91
N MET A 120 -5.52 15.01 -6.89
CA MET A 120 -6.10 13.92 -6.09
C MET A 120 -6.07 14.24 -4.60
N ARG A 121 -4.95 14.76 -4.10
CA ARG A 121 -4.83 15.21 -2.70
C ARG A 121 -5.87 16.29 -2.38
N ASP A 122 -5.94 17.32 -3.22
CA ASP A 122 -6.82 18.48 -3.00
C ASP A 122 -8.32 18.14 -3.15
N ASN A 123 -8.65 17.05 -3.83
CA ASN A 123 -10.01 16.53 -4.00
C ASN A 123 -10.34 15.32 -3.08
N MET A 124 -9.48 15.02 -2.10
CA MET A 124 -9.78 13.98 -1.13
C MET A 124 -10.97 14.38 -0.25
N ILE A 125 -11.96 13.49 -0.18
CA ILE A 125 -13.15 13.73 0.65
C ILE A 125 -12.84 13.58 2.14
N ASP A 126 -13.62 14.24 2.99
CA ASP A 126 -13.43 14.24 4.45
C ASP A 126 -13.42 12.81 5.03
N GLU A 127 -14.30 11.93 4.56
CA GLU A 127 -14.34 10.53 4.99
C GLU A 127 -13.03 9.80 4.59
N GLY A 128 -12.49 10.06 3.41
CA GLY A 128 -11.19 9.53 2.97
C GLY A 128 -10.04 10.01 3.87
N ASN A 129 -10.02 11.31 4.17
CA ASN A 129 -9.04 11.89 5.08
C ASN A 129 -9.16 11.31 6.50
N MET A 130 -10.39 11.06 6.98
CA MET A 130 -10.63 10.46 8.28
C MET A 130 -9.98 9.06 8.38
N TYR A 131 -9.97 8.28 7.31
CA TYR A 131 -9.34 6.97 7.30
C TYR A 131 -7.83 7.04 7.06
N LEU A 132 -7.38 7.87 6.14
CA LEU A 132 -5.94 7.96 5.80
C LEU A 132 -5.13 8.75 6.85
N ASN A 133 -5.77 9.68 7.58
CA ASN A 133 -5.14 10.55 8.57
C ASN A 133 -5.84 10.50 9.94
N GLY A 134 -6.55 9.40 10.23
CA GLY A 134 -7.32 9.22 11.46
C GLY A 134 -6.48 9.16 12.73
N ASN A 135 -7.16 9.23 13.87
CA ASN A 135 -6.53 9.13 15.17
C ASN A 135 -5.81 7.77 15.33
N GLY A 136 -4.63 7.80 15.94
CA GLY A 136 -3.83 6.60 16.12
C GLY A 136 -3.33 5.99 14.80
N LYS A 137 -3.21 6.82 13.75
CA LYS A 137 -2.65 6.40 12.46
C LYS A 137 -1.27 5.78 12.63
N ILE A 138 -1.12 4.57 12.09
CA ILE A 138 0.16 3.93 11.83
C ILE A 138 0.15 3.58 10.34
N ALA A 139 1.03 4.22 9.57
CA ALA A 139 1.18 3.98 8.14
C ALA A 139 2.31 2.98 7.89
N GLU A 140 2.20 2.16 6.85
CA GLU A 140 3.25 1.27 6.33
C GLU A 140 3.90 0.34 7.36
N ALA A 141 3.23 0.06 8.49
CA ALA A 141 3.74 -0.90 9.47
C ALA A 141 3.76 -2.31 8.88
N SER A 142 4.88 -2.98 9.08
CA SER A 142 5.13 -4.35 8.58
C SER A 142 4.91 -5.36 9.68
N PHE A 143 4.06 -6.33 9.40
CA PHE A 143 3.71 -7.40 10.32
C PHE A 143 4.26 -8.71 9.79
N PHE A 144 5.00 -9.43 10.66
CA PHE A 144 5.52 -10.75 10.38
C PHE A 144 5.01 -11.72 11.44
N TRP A 145 4.43 -12.84 11.01
CA TRP A 145 3.93 -13.88 11.92
C TRP A 145 4.17 -15.27 11.35
N TYR A 146 4.05 -16.29 12.17
CA TYR A 146 4.16 -17.67 11.73
C TYR A 146 2.80 -18.36 11.70
N GLU A 147 2.53 -19.09 10.62
CA GLU A 147 1.44 -20.06 10.54
C GLU A 147 2.05 -21.46 10.42
N GLY A 148 2.09 -22.17 11.54
CA GLY A 148 2.94 -23.38 11.65
C GLY A 148 4.41 -23.00 11.47
N ASP A 149 5.04 -23.57 10.45
CA ASP A 149 6.47 -23.28 10.13
C ASP A 149 6.62 -22.23 9.00
N VAL A 150 5.51 -21.69 8.50
CA VAL A 150 5.53 -20.73 7.39
C VAL A 150 5.58 -19.31 7.92
N LEU A 151 6.65 -18.58 7.59
CA LEU A 151 6.73 -17.14 7.84
C LEU A 151 5.79 -16.41 6.89
N CYS A 152 4.91 -15.59 7.44
CA CYS A 152 3.93 -14.77 6.73
C CYS A 152 4.23 -13.31 6.96
N LYS A 153 3.87 -12.45 5.99
CA LYS A 153 4.04 -11.01 6.12
C LYS A 153 2.88 -10.24 5.49
N CYS A 154 2.56 -9.09 6.08
CA CYS A 154 1.68 -8.10 5.47
C CYS A 154 2.10 -6.68 5.87
N ARG A 155 1.68 -5.71 5.04
CA ARG A 155 1.88 -4.28 5.27
C ARG A 155 0.61 -3.57 4.80
N PRO A 156 -0.35 -3.31 5.70
CA PRO A 156 -1.49 -2.43 5.43
C PRO A 156 -1.00 -1.00 5.20
N ASP A 157 -1.63 -0.27 4.29
CA ASP A 157 -1.27 1.11 4.02
C ASP A 157 -1.46 1.97 5.29
N VAL A 158 -2.59 1.80 5.98
CA VAL A 158 -2.86 2.47 7.26
C VAL A 158 -3.62 1.52 8.19
N ILE A 159 -3.29 1.58 9.47
CA ILE A 159 -4.20 1.18 10.54
C ILE A 159 -4.49 2.41 11.40
N CYS A 160 -5.75 2.57 11.83
CA CYS A 160 -6.15 3.67 12.69
C CYS A 160 -7.24 3.24 13.68
N SER A 161 -7.53 4.08 14.66
CA SER A 161 -8.62 3.86 15.59
C SER A 161 -9.97 3.96 14.89
N PRO A 162 -10.97 3.11 15.22
CA PRO A 162 -12.32 3.26 14.72
C PRO A 162 -12.93 4.60 15.15
N PRO A 163 -13.83 5.19 14.34
CA PRO A 163 -14.56 6.37 14.76
C PRO A 163 -15.50 6.04 15.92
N GLY A 164 -15.58 6.93 16.89
CA GLY A 164 -16.43 6.78 18.08
C GLY A 164 -15.81 5.94 19.22
N PRO A 165 -16.62 5.47 20.18
CA PRO A 165 -16.13 4.68 21.31
C PRO A 165 -15.55 3.32 20.84
N HIS A 166 -14.34 3.01 21.26
CA HIS A 166 -13.63 1.79 20.90
C HIS A 166 -12.71 1.31 22.03
N GLN A 167 -12.26 0.06 21.95
CA GLN A 167 -11.27 -0.51 22.86
C GLN A 167 -9.86 -0.27 22.29
N GLU A 168 -8.84 -0.35 23.15
CA GLU A 168 -7.43 -0.07 22.80
C GLU A 168 -6.92 -0.83 21.56
N ASN A 169 -7.34 -2.09 21.41
CA ASN A 169 -6.90 -2.93 20.27
C ASN A 169 -7.90 -2.95 19.10
N ASP A 170 -8.98 -2.19 19.17
CA ASP A 170 -9.92 -2.08 18.05
C ASP A 170 -9.32 -1.16 17.00
N ILE A 171 -9.24 -1.64 15.76
CA ILE A 171 -8.68 -0.89 14.63
C ILE A 171 -9.55 -0.98 13.38
N VAL A 172 -9.37 0.00 12.51
CA VAL A 172 -9.73 -0.05 11.10
C VAL A 172 -8.45 -0.28 10.31
N ALA A 173 -8.46 -1.26 9.43
CA ALA A 173 -7.41 -1.45 8.43
C ALA A 173 -7.83 -0.75 7.14
N VAL A 174 -6.96 0.05 6.58
CA VAL A 174 -7.23 0.88 5.40
C VAL A 174 -6.24 0.54 4.30
N ASP A 175 -6.73 0.48 3.08
CA ASP A 175 -5.93 0.24 1.89
C ASP A 175 -6.34 1.24 0.81
N TYR A 176 -5.40 2.08 0.36
CA TYR A 176 -5.62 3.12 -0.62
C TYR A 176 -5.44 2.58 -2.04
N LYS A 177 -6.42 2.82 -2.91
CA LYS A 177 -6.38 2.33 -4.29
C LYS A 177 -6.63 3.44 -5.30
N THR A 178 -5.68 3.63 -6.21
CA THR A 178 -5.93 4.43 -7.42
C THR A 178 -6.71 3.62 -8.43
N THR A 179 -7.75 4.21 -9.00
CA THR A 179 -8.63 3.54 -9.96
C THR A 179 -8.94 4.41 -11.18
N PHE A 180 -9.48 3.83 -12.23
CA PHE A 180 -10.04 4.57 -13.36
C PHE A 180 -11.45 5.10 -13.08
N SER A 181 -12.22 4.34 -12.30
CA SER A 181 -13.54 4.73 -11.83
C SER A 181 -13.79 4.16 -10.45
N CYS A 182 -14.31 4.99 -9.56
CA CYS A 182 -14.76 4.60 -8.23
C CYS A 182 -16.27 4.32 -8.19
N SER A 183 -16.94 4.09 -9.35
CA SER A 183 -18.30 3.54 -9.32
C SER A 183 -18.30 2.17 -8.67
N PRO A 184 -19.37 1.78 -7.96
CA PRO A 184 -19.45 0.49 -7.29
C PRO A 184 -19.20 -0.70 -8.25
N GLU A 185 -19.72 -0.62 -9.47
CA GLU A 185 -19.60 -1.65 -10.49
C GLU A 185 -18.14 -1.80 -10.95
N ALA A 186 -17.49 -0.68 -11.33
CA ALA A 186 -16.12 -0.69 -11.80
C ALA A 186 -15.13 -1.08 -10.70
N PHE A 187 -15.37 -0.64 -9.45
CA PHE A 187 -14.54 -1.02 -8.33
C PHE A 187 -14.70 -2.49 -7.98
N LYS A 188 -15.93 -3.04 -8.05
CA LYS A 188 -16.18 -4.47 -7.87
C LYS A 188 -15.39 -5.33 -8.88
N GLU A 189 -15.33 -4.91 -10.15
CA GLU A 189 -14.50 -5.57 -11.16
C GLU A 189 -13.01 -5.55 -10.77
N SER A 190 -12.53 -4.39 -10.29
CA SER A 190 -11.16 -4.25 -9.79
C SER A 190 -10.88 -5.15 -8.58
N VAL A 191 -11.81 -5.23 -7.64
CA VAL A 191 -11.73 -6.11 -6.46
C VAL A 191 -11.54 -7.57 -6.87
N LEU A 192 -12.32 -8.04 -7.85
CA LEU A 192 -12.21 -9.41 -8.34
C LEU A 192 -10.92 -9.62 -9.13
N LYS A 193 -10.60 -8.72 -10.06
CA LYS A 193 -9.44 -8.82 -10.95
C LYS A 193 -8.11 -8.82 -10.19
N TYR A 194 -7.99 -7.98 -9.17
CA TYR A 194 -6.74 -7.79 -8.44
C TYR A 194 -6.68 -8.55 -7.11
N GLY A 195 -7.73 -9.30 -6.75
CA GLY A 195 -7.77 -10.13 -5.54
C GLY A 195 -7.81 -9.32 -4.24
N TYR A 196 -8.49 -8.16 -4.22
CA TYR A 196 -8.52 -7.29 -3.05
C TYR A 196 -9.20 -7.92 -1.83
N LEU A 197 -10.20 -8.81 -2.03
CA LEU A 197 -10.81 -9.56 -0.92
C LEU A 197 -9.80 -10.52 -0.28
N GLN A 198 -8.99 -11.19 -1.09
CA GLN A 198 -7.93 -12.06 -0.59
C GLN A 198 -6.86 -11.25 0.15
N GLN A 199 -6.48 -10.06 -0.37
CA GLN A 199 -5.56 -9.15 0.30
C GLN A 199 -6.11 -8.73 1.67
N ALA A 200 -7.37 -8.33 1.74
CA ALA A 200 -8.02 -7.91 2.98
C ALA A 200 -8.07 -9.06 4.01
N ALA A 201 -8.42 -10.27 3.58
CA ALA A 201 -8.43 -11.44 4.44
C ALA A 201 -7.04 -11.76 4.99
N TRP A 202 -6.00 -11.66 4.13
CA TRP A 202 -4.62 -11.89 4.51
C TRP A 202 -4.12 -10.85 5.52
N TYR A 203 -4.41 -9.58 5.29
CA TYR A 203 -4.04 -8.50 6.20
C TYR A 203 -4.74 -8.62 7.55
N ARG A 204 -6.04 -8.98 7.57
CA ARG A 204 -6.77 -9.27 8.80
C ARG A 204 -6.08 -10.35 9.63
N ARG A 205 -5.58 -11.43 9.00
CA ARG A 205 -4.87 -12.51 9.71
C ARG A 205 -3.60 -12.00 10.39
N GLY A 206 -2.78 -11.23 9.69
CA GLY A 206 -1.55 -10.66 10.26
C GLY A 206 -1.84 -9.69 11.41
N LEU A 207 -2.84 -8.83 11.25
CA LEU A 207 -3.27 -7.90 12.28
C LEU A 207 -3.86 -8.63 13.51
N GLN A 208 -4.61 -9.71 13.29
CA GLN A 208 -5.12 -10.55 14.38
C GLN A 208 -4.00 -11.30 15.12
N ALA A 209 -2.97 -11.79 14.39
CA ALA A 209 -1.78 -12.37 14.99
C ALA A 209 -1.05 -11.36 15.88
N ALA A 210 -1.06 -10.07 15.49
CA ALA A 210 -0.56 -8.97 16.31
C ALA A 210 -1.50 -8.56 17.45
N GLY A 211 -2.59 -9.28 17.71
CA GLY A 211 -3.53 -9.00 18.79
C GLY A 211 -4.49 -7.84 18.55
N TYR A 212 -4.58 -7.33 17.32
CA TYR A 212 -5.59 -6.33 16.96
C TYR A 212 -6.94 -6.97 16.67
N LYS A 213 -8.00 -6.21 16.96
CA LYS A 213 -9.37 -6.52 16.57
C LYS A 213 -9.76 -5.64 15.38
N VAL A 214 -9.66 -6.17 14.19
CA VAL A 214 -10.02 -5.45 12.97
C VAL A 214 -11.53 -5.32 12.87
N LYS A 215 -12.06 -4.15 13.22
CA LYS A 215 -13.51 -3.85 13.20
C LYS A 215 -14.02 -3.65 11.78
N GLU A 216 -13.23 -2.96 10.96
CA GLU A 216 -13.53 -2.71 9.56
C GLU A 216 -12.26 -2.89 8.73
N PHE A 217 -12.43 -3.34 7.50
CA PHE A 217 -11.43 -3.22 6.45
C PHE A 217 -12.00 -2.30 5.37
N VAL A 218 -11.24 -1.25 5.06
CA VAL A 218 -11.72 -0.15 4.22
C VAL A 218 -10.81 0.04 3.02
N PHE A 219 -11.39 0.08 1.84
CA PHE A 219 -10.70 0.59 0.65
C PHE A 219 -11.06 2.05 0.45
N VAL A 220 -10.06 2.91 0.38
CA VAL A 220 -10.18 4.29 -0.08
C VAL A 220 -9.83 4.29 -1.56
N ALA A 221 -10.85 4.26 -2.42
CA ALA A 221 -10.67 4.22 -3.86
C ALA A 221 -10.77 5.62 -4.46
N GLN A 222 -9.73 6.04 -5.20
CA GLN A 222 -9.71 7.36 -5.80
C GLN A 222 -9.39 7.33 -7.29
N GLU A 223 -10.15 8.08 -8.07
CA GLU A 223 -9.95 8.22 -9.50
C GLU A 223 -8.69 9.03 -9.79
N LYS A 224 -7.86 8.51 -10.71
CA LYS A 224 -6.56 9.08 -11.06
C LYS A 224 -6.58 10.03 -12.26
N ARG A 225 -7.75 10.53 -12.66
CA ARG A 225 -7.89 11.36 -13.86
C ARG A 225 -8.88 12.51 -13.68
N ALA A 226 -8.53 13.64 -14.31
CA ALA A 226 -9.43 14.75 -14.47
C ALA A 226 -10.72 14.31 -15.20
N PRO A 227 -11.85 15.00 -14.96
CA PRO A 227 -11.95 16.19 -14.14
C PRO A 227 -12.29 15.93 -12.67
N SER A 228 -12.73 14.71 -12.32
CA SER A 228 -13.37 14.51 -11.02
C SER A 228 -12.41 14.17 -9.88
N TYR A 229 -11.37 13.38 -10.14
CA TYR A 229 -10.55 12.77 -9.09
C TYR A 229 -11.38 12.21 -7.92
N ALA A 230 -12.57 11.71 -8.25
CA ALA A 230 -13.57 11.31 -7.25
C ALA A 230 -13.00 10.26 -6.30
N CYS A 231 -13.32 10.38 -5.04
CA CYS A 231 -12.96 9.42 -4.01
C CYS A 231 -14.22 8.73 -3.47
N LYS A 232 -14.12 7.43 -3.19
CA LYS A 232 -15.19 6.65 -2.60
C LYS A 232 -14.64 5.63 -1.62
N ILE A 233 -15.41 5.42 -0.55
CA ILE A 233 -15.07 4.47 0.50
C ILE A 233 -15.85 3.17 0.29
N PHE A 234 -15.12 2.05 0.33
CA PHE A 234 -15.72 0.71 0.25
C PHE A 234 -15.32 -0.08 1.49
N LYS A 235 -16.30 -0.52 2.25
CA LYS A 235 -16.11 -1.29 3.47
C LYS A 235 -16.35 -2.78 3.21
N ILE A 236 -15.45 -3.63 3.70
CA ILE A 236 -15.68 -5.07 3.72
C ILE A 236 -16.41 -5.39 5.02
N THR A 237 -17.61 -5.89 4.90
CA THR A 237 -18.42 -6.37 6.01
C THR A 237 -18.41 -7.88 6.06
N ASP A 238 -18.25 -8.45 7.25
CA ASP A 238 -18.45 -9.89 7.49
C ASP A 238 -19.96 -10.16 7.47
N LYS A 239 -20.53 -10.52 6.31
CA LYS A 239 -21.90 -11.02 6.18
C LYS A 239 -21.89 -12.39 5.54
#